data_34b60a14584e1a8dc8cec80dd03e1fd5
#
_entry.id   34b60a14584e1a8dc8cec80dd03e1fd5
#
_cell.length_a   1.000
_cell.length_b   1.000
_cell.length_c   1.000
_cell.angle_alpha   90.00
_cell.angle_beta   90.00
_cell.angle_gamma   90.00
#
_symmetry.space_group_name_H-M   'P 1'
#
loop_
_entity.id
_entity.type
_entity.pdbx_description
1 polymer ?
#
loop_
_entity_poly.entity_id
_entity_poly.type
_entity_poly.pdbx_seq_one_letter_code
_entity_poly.pdbx_strand_id
1 'polypeptide(L)'
;LPGREEARALLVVEFEKYIYCCTHLSLTEEDRMLSLPVIRQVAASANKPFFIAGDMNAHPGSEFIRQLQNDFVILTDMKKPTFPANNPDETIDYIAAYAKDTTAFTRISSRVWDEPAASDHRPIITDIIFNQPAGKIFRTEPYLQNPVGNGITVMWQTTVPTYSWVEYGTDKEHLQKARTIVDGQVICNNLQNKIRLDGLEPGKNYYYRVCSQEIMLYHAYKKVFGETAVSDFHTFTLPTTTDTDFTAIIFNDLHKHSETLQALYKQVKDLKYDFVVFNGDCIDDPANHDEATCFLSELNETVGADRVPVFYIRGNHEIRNAYSIGLRSLFDYVGDKTYGAFNWGDTRIVMLDCGEDKPDTHWVY
;
A
#
# COMPACT_ATOMS: atom_id res chain seq x y z
N LEU A 1 -29.40 -11.06 -26.73
CA LEU A 1 -30.40 -10.99 -25.67
C LEU A 1 -31.77 -11.42 -26.20
N PRO A 2 -32.58 -12.12 -25.43
CA PRO A 2 -33.92 -12.50 -25.83
C PRO A 2 -34.84 -11.27 -25.90
N GLY A 3 -35.73 -11.28 -26.88
CA GLY A 3 -36.73 -10.25 -27.11
C GLY A 3 -37.63 -10.65 -28.27
N ARG A 4 -38.79 -10.04 -28.38
CA ARG A 4 -39.80 -10.35 -29.41
C ARG A 4 -39.79 -9.35 -30.57
N GLU A 5 -39.35 -8.11 -30.31
CA GLU A 5 -39.43 -7.03 -31.28
C GLU A 5 -38.12 -6.79 -32.02
N GLU A 6 -37.01 -6.57 -31.27
CA GLU A 6 -35.70 -6.29 -31.84
C GLU A 6 -34.61 -7.19 -31.24
N ALA A 7 -33.70 -7.64 -32.09
CA ALA A 7 -32.53 -8.35 -31.66
C ALA A 7 -31.59 -7.38 -30.93
N ARG A 8 -31.34 -7.66 -29.64
CA ARG A 8 -30.40 -6.90 -28.81
C ARG A 8 -29.18 -7.76 -28.46
N ALA A 9 -28.07 -7.12 -28.19
CA ALA A 9 -26.83 -7.80 -27.88
C ALA A 9 -26.27 -7.35 -26.52
N LEU A 10 -25.53 -8.26 -25.88
CA LEU A 10 -24.67 -7.97 -24.75
C LEU A 10 -23.22 -8.16 -25.22
N LEU A 11 -22.50 -7.08 -25.42
CA LEU A 11 -21.08 -7.13 -25.72
C LEU A 11 -20.32 -7.32 -24.40
N VAL A 12 -19.47 -8.34 -24.34
CA VAL A 12 -18.64 -8.65 -23.16
C VAL A 12 -17.19 -8.51 -23.55
N VAL A 13 -16.46 -7.67 -22.83
CA VAL A 13 -15.02 -7.45 -23.02
C VAL A 13 -14.30 -7.74 -21.70
N GLU A 14 -13.33 -8.63 -21.74
CA GLU A 14 -12.48 -8.95 -20.60
C GLU A 14 -11.19 -8.13 -20.65
N PHE A 15 -10.94 -7.37 -19.57
CA PHE A 15 -9.69 -6.66 -19.32
C PHE A 15 -8.86 -7.41 -18.26
N GLU A 16 -7.63 -6.97 -18.06
CA GLU A 16 -6.74 -7.57 -17.06
C GLU A 16 -7.38 -7.62 -15.66
N LYS A 17 -7.99 -6.52 -15.22
CA LYS A 17 -8.52 -6.36 -13.85
C LYS A 17 -10.03 -6.46 -13.74
N TYR A 18 -10.79 -6.42 -14.81
CA TYR A 18 -12.26 -6.39 -14.78
C TYR A 18 -12.88 -6.88 -16.09
N ILE A 19 -14.17 -7.16 -16.05
CA ILE A 19 -15.02 -7.43 -17.22
C ILE A 19 -15.97 -6.26 -17.39
N TYR A 20 -16.08 -5.77 -18.63
CA TYR A 20 -16.97 -4.66 -19.00
C TYR A 20 -17.95 -5.08 -20.07
N CYS A 21 -19.22 -4.84 -19.81
CA CYS A 21 -20.30 -5.15 -20.74
C CYS A 21 -20.97 -3.88 -21.24
N CYS A 22 -21.32 -3.88 -22.52
CA CYS A 22 -22.14 -2.85 -23.13
C CYS A 22 -23.41 -3.46 -23.69
N THR A 23 -24.51 -2.74 -23.57
CA THR A 23 -25.81 -3.14 -24.15
C THR A 23 -26.64 -1.91 -24.51
N HIS A 24 -27.57 -2.12 -25.43
CA HIS A 24 -28.69 -1.24 -25.68
C HIS A 24 -29.96 -2.09 -25.65
N LEU A 25 -30.77 -1.92 -24.61
CA LEU A 25 -31.92 -2.79 -24.36
C LEU A 25 -33.15 -2.39 -25.18
N SER A 26 -34.15 -3.28 -25.16
CA SER A 26 -35.42 -3.07 -25.89
C SER A 26 -36.23 -1.89 -25.33
N LEU A 27 -37.03 -1.29 -26.18
CA LEU A 27 -37.98 -0.25 -25.78
C LEU A 27 -39.15 -0.81 -24.94
N THR A 28 -39.42 -2.12 -25.02
CA THR A 28 -40.49 -2.74 -24.23
C THR A 28 -39.96 -3.29 -22.92
N GLU A 29 -40.75 -3.12 -21.83
CA GLU A 29 -40.36 -3.63 -20.51
C GLU A 29 -40.34 -5.15 -20.46
N GLU A 30 -41.24 -5.81 -21.19
CA GLU A 30 -41.31 -7.28 -21.27
C GLU A 30 -40.00 -7.85 -21.82
N ASP A 31 -39.45 -7.30 -22.89
CA ASP A 31 -38.21 -7.77 -23.49
C ASP A 31 -36.99 -7.43 -22.60
N ARG A 32 -36.99 -6.27 -21.92
CA ARG A 32 -35.95 -5.94 -20.95
C ARG A 32 -35.94 -6.96 -19.79
N MET A 33 -37.12 -7.34 -19.29
CA MET A 33 -37.26 -8.35 -18.23
C MET A 33 -36.78 -9.73 -18.68
N LEU A 34 -36.97 -10.10 -19.95
CA LEU A 34 -36.40 -11.35 -20.52
C LEU A 34 -34.88 -11.31 -20.62
N SER A 35 -34.28 -10.12 -20.80
CA SER A 35 -32.84 -9.94 -20.90
C SER A 35 -32.14 -10.03 -19.53
N LEU A 36 -32.82 -9.67 -18.44
CA LEU A 36 -32.23 -9.59 -17.10
C LEU A 36 -31.62 -10.91 -16.58
N PRO A 37 -32.26 -12.09 -16.71
CA PRO A 37 -31.66 -13.37 -16.33
C PRO A 37 -30.35 -13.66 -17.08
N VAL A 38 -30.25 -13.29 -18.36
CA VAL A 38 -29.02 -13.49 -19.14
C VAL A 38 -27.90 -12.59 -18.62
N ILE A 39 -28.20 -11.31 -18.37
CA ILE A 39 -27.24 -10.37 -17.76
C ILE A 39 -26.75 -10.89 -16.40
N ARG A 40 -27.65 -11.35 -15.54
CA ARG A 40 -27.34 -11.96 -14.24
C ARG A 40 -26.44 -13.18 -14.37
N GLN A 41 -26.73 -14.06 -15.31
CA GLN A 41 -25.95 -15.29 -15.53
C GLN A 41 -24.52 -14.96 -15.96
N VAL A 42 -24.35 -14.00 -16.89
CA VAL A 42 -23.02 -13.55 -17.35
C VAL A 42 -22.25 -12.92 -16.19
N ALA A 43 -22.87 -12.03 -15.42
CA ALA A 43 -22.24 -11.42 -14.25
C ALA A 43 -21.86 -12.43 -13.17
N ALA A 44 -22.75 -13.40 -12.89
CA ALA A 44 -22.51 -14.44 -11.88
C ALA A 44 -21.37 -15.39 -12.26
N SER A 45 -21.13 -15.62 -13.55
CA SER A 45 -20.02 -16.46 -14.05
C SER A 45 -18.68 -15.72 -14.11
N ALA A 46 -18.67 -14.40 -13.91
CA ALA A 46 -17.46 -13.59 -13.96
C ALA A 46 -16.53 -13.92 -12.78
N ASN A 47 -15.23 -14.03 -13.06
CA ASN A 47 -14.16 -14.26 -12.09
C ASN A 47 -13.41 -12.98 -11.71
N LYS A 48 -13.82 -11.84 -12.27
CA LYS A 48 -13.28 -10.49 -12.04
C LYS A 48 -14.44 -9.53 -11.77
N PRO A 49 -14.19 -8.34 -11.19
CA PRO A 49 -15.20 -7.30 -11.06
C PRO A 49 -15.93 -7.04 -12.38
N PHE A 50 -17.24 -7.10 -12.34
CA PHE A 50 -18.10 -7.02 -13.51
C PHE A 50 -18.88 -5.72 -13.55
N PHE A 51 -18.78 -5.02 -14.66
CA PHE A 51 -19.50 -3.77 -14.95
C PHE A 51 -20.37 -3.91 -16.20
N ILE A 52 -21.51 -3.26 -16.16
CA ILE A 52 -22.39 -3.13 -17.33
C ILE A 52 -22.75 -1.67 -17.55
N ALA A 53 -22.73 -1.23 -18.80
CA ALA A 53 -23.14 0.12 -19.17
C ALA A 53 -23.96 0.12 -20.48
N GLY A 54 -24.72 1.17 -20.66
CA GLY A 54 -25.44 1.44 -21.88
C GLY A 54 -26.79 2.06 -21.63
N ASP A 55 -27.50 2.22 -22.76
CA ASP A 55 -28.89 2.60 -22.77
C ASP A 55 -29.76 1.41 -22.36
N MET A 56 -30.35 1.51 -21.18
CA MET A 56 -31.23 0.49 -20.64
C MET A 56 -32.67 0.68 -21.04
N ASN A 57 -33.00 1.81 -21.76
CA ASN A 57 -34.36 2.21 -22.14
C ASN A 57 -35.37 2.11 -20.98
N ALA A 58 -34.90 2.39 -19.74
CA ALA A 58 -35.64 2.15 -18.53
C ALA A 58 -35.41 3.30 -17.54
N HIS A 59 -36.49 3.90 -17.06
CA HIS A 59 -36.43 4.97 -16.05
C HIS A 59 -36.07 4.44 -14.66
N PRO A 60 -35.55 5.26 -13.76
CA PRO A 60 -35.15 4.85 -12.40
C PRO A 60 -36.23 4.13 -11.58
N GLY A 61 -37.50 4.46 -11.79
CA GLY A 61 -38.64 3.86 -11.09
C GLY A 61 -39.24 2.61 -11.78
N SER A 62 -38.73 2.18 -12.94
CA SER A 62 -39.27 1.03 -13.69
C SER A 62 -39.03 -0.29 -12.95
N GLU A 63 -39.81 -1.32 -13.28
CA GLU A 63 -39.65 -2.65 -12.71
C GLU A 63 -38.29 -3.24 -13.08
N PHE A 64 -37.84 -3.03 -14.32
CA PHE A 64 -36.52 -3.49 -14.74
C PHE A 64 -35.40 -2.95 -13.86
N ILE A 65 -35.35 -1.61 -13.63
CA ILE A 65 -34.29 -0.99 -12.80
C ILE A 65 -34.39 -1.48 -11.34
N ARG A 66 -35.59 -1.62 -10.78
CA ARG A 66 -35.76 -2.17 -9.42
C ARG A 66 -35.23 -3.61 -9.33
N GLN A 67 -35.52 -4.43 -10.31
CA GLN A 67 -35.04 -5.81 -10.37
C GLN A 67 -33.52 -5.90 -10.63
N LEU A 68 -32.96 -5.02 -11.47
CA LEU A 68 -31.52 -4.92 -11.69
C LEU A 68 -30.78 -4.61 -10.39
N GLN A 69 -31.31 -3.69 -9.58
CA GLN A 69 -30.70 -3.27 -8.31
C GLN A 69 -30.66 -4.37 -7.23
N ASN A 70 -31.36 -5.48 -7.41
CA ASN A 70 -31.20 -6.64 -6.50
C ASN A 70 -29.80 -7.27 -6.58
N ASP A 71 -29.15 -7.17 -7.75
CA ASP A 71 -27.87 -7.82 -8.01
C ASP A 71 -26.77 -6.84 -8.43
N PHE A 72 -27.15 -5.60 -8.79
CA PHE A 72 -26.23 -4.58 -9.28
C PHE A 72 -26.37 -3.28 -8.48
N VAL A 73 -25.22 -2.63 -8.26
CA VAL A 73 -25.17 -1.27 -7.72
C VAL A 73 -25.00 -0.28 -8.88
N ILE A 74 -25.93 0.63 -9.04
CA ILE A 74 -25.85 1.67 -10.08
C ILE A 74 -24.82 2.71 -9.63
N LEU A 75 -23.84 2.96 -10.48
CA LEU A 75 -22.72 3.86 -10.23
C LEU A 75 -22.97 5.28 -10.76
N THR A 76 -23.88 5.45 -11.72
CA THR A 76 -24.30 6.76 -12.24
C THR A 76 -25.31 7.44 -11.32
N ASP A 77 -25.47 8.75 -11.47
CA ASP A 77 -26.48 9.51 -10.72
C ASP A 77 -27.85 9.38 -11.41
N MET A 78 -28.72 8.57 -10.85
CA MET A 78 -30.08 8.33 -11.35
C MET A 78 -30.99 9.57 -11.38
N LYS A 79 -30.55 10.69 -10.82
CA LYS A 79 -31.28 11.98 -10.86
C LYS A 79 -30.81 12.92 -11.97
N LYS A 80 -29.79 12.50 -12.72
CA LYS A 80 -29.22 13.28 -13.81
C LYS A 80 -29.71 12.72 -15.15
N PRO A 81 -30.57 13.45 -15.88
CA PRO A 81 -31.10 12.99 -17.16
C PRO A 81 -30.01 12.94 -18.23
N THR A 82 -30.15 11.99 -19.15
CA THR A 82 -29.18 11.69 -20.20
C THR A 82 -29.78 11.85 -21.61
N PHE A 83 -31.10 11.85 -21.73
CA PHE A 83 -31.83 11.92 -22.98
C PHE A 83 -33.01 12.92 -22.89
N PRO A 84 -33.38 13.64 -24.00
CA PRO A 84 -32.55 13.85 -25.19
C PRO A 84 -31.37 14.80 -24.88
N ALA A 85 -30.25 14.67 -25.62
CA ALA A 85 -29.00 15.38 -25.32
C ALA A 85 -29.12 16.91 -25.27
N ASN A 86 -29.96 17.53 -26.12
CA ASN A 86 -30.12 18.99 -26.19
C ASN A 86 -30.97 19.58 -25.05
N ASN A 87 -31.89 18.82 -24.46
CA ASN A 87 -32.70 19.24 -23.32
C ASN A 87 -33.13 18.02 -22.51
N PRO A 88 -32.19 17.40 -21.76
CA PRO A 88 -32.42 16.10 -21.12
C PRO A 88 -33.45 16.20 -19.99
N ASP A 89 -34.41 15.29 -20.03
CA ASP A 89 -35.46 15.11 -19.00
C ASP A 89 -35.67 13.64 -18.62
N GLU A 90 -35.04 12.70 -19.35
CA GLU A 90 -35.09 11.27 -19.09
C GLU A 90 -33.74 10.70 -18.68
N THR A 91 -33.72 9.84 -17.66
CA THR A 91 -32.54 9.05 -17.23
C THR A 91 -32.75 7.62 -17.69
N ILE A 92 -32.06 7.19 -18.73
CA ILE A 92 -32.18 5.86 -19.34
C ILE A 92 -30.83 5.18 -19.56
N ASP A 93 -29.73 5.92 -19.39
CA ASP A 93 -28.36 5.43 -19.53
C ASP A 93 -27.73 5.19 -18.15
N TYR A 94 -27.12 4.04 -17.97
CA TYR A 94 -26.55 3.66 -16.68
C TYR A 94 -25.20 2.99 -16.83
N ILE A 95 -24.37 3.15 -15.77
CA ILE A 95 -23.23 2.28 -15.46
C ILE A 95 -23.52 1.62 -14.15
N ALA A 96 -23.43 0.30 -14.10
CA ALA A 96 -23.68 -0.49 -12.89
C ALA A 96 -22.57 -1.52 -12.68
N ALA A 97 -22.30 -1.85 -11.42
CA ALA A 97 -21.40 -2.92 -11.03
C ALA A 97 -22.16 -4.08 -10.38
N TYR A 98 -21.71 -5.30 -10.59
CA TYR A 98 -22.29 -6.46 -9.90
C TYR A 98 -22.06 -6.34 -8.38
N ALA A 99 -23.09 -6.49 -7.59
CA ALA A 99 -23.10 -6.12 -6.17
C ALA A 99 -22.04 -6.85 -5.34
N LYS A 100 -21.74 -8.13 -5.64
CA LYS A 100 -20.71 -8.91 -4.96
C LYS A 100 -19.29 -8.33 -5.13
N ASP A 101 -19.07 -7.53 -6.17
CA ASP A 101 -17.75 -7.02 -6.55
C ASP A 101 -17.48 -5.60 -6.03
N THR A 102 -18.45 -4.99 -5.33
CA THR A 102 -18.37 -3.59 -4.89
C THR A 102 -17.29 -3.32 -3.85
N THR A 103 -16.77 -4.35 -3.20
CA THR A 103 -15.60 -4.26 -2.30
C THR A 103 -14.27 -4.21 -3.05
N ALA A 104 -14.24 -4.53 -4.35
CA ALA A 104 -13.03 -4.56 -5.15
C ALA A 104 -12.61 -3.18 -5.68
N PHE A 105 -13.47 -2.18 -5.56
CA PHE A 105 -13.21 -0.83 -6.06
C PHE A 105 -13.92 0.24 -5.25
N THR A 106 -13.46 1.48 -5.41
CA THR A 106 -14.11 2.67 -4.83
C THR A 106 -14.51 3.62 -5.95
N ARG A 107 -15.79 4.06 -5.96
CA ARG A 107 -16.27 5.07 -6.88
C ARG A 107 -15.78 6.45 -6.46
N ILE A 108 -15.05 7.13 -7.33
CA ILE A 108 -14.50 8.47 -7.10
C ILE A 108 -15.48 9.55 -7.51
N SER A 109 -16.03 9.45 -8.70
CA SER A 109 -17.00 10.42 -9.22
C SER A 109 -17.98 9.77 -10.18
N SER A 110 -19.10 10.47 -10.43
CA SER A 110 -20.00 10.17 -11.54
C SER A 110 -20.58 11.46 -12.06
N ARG A 111 -20.67 11.61 -13.37
CA ARG A 111 -21.23 12.78 -14.03
C ARG A 111 -21.86 12.43 -15.36
N VAL A 112 -22.84 13.22 -15.75
CA VAL A 112 -23.32 13.31 -17.13
C VAL A 112 -22.55 14.44 -17.79
N TRP A 113 -21.93 14.16 -18.93
CA TRP A 113 -21.16 15.15 -19.67
C TRP A 113 -22.10 16.03 -20.52
N ASP A 114 -21.91 17.34 -20.46
CA ASP A 114 -22.72 18.29 -21.23
C ASP A 114 -22.23 18.37 -22.67
N GLU A 115 -22.63 17.39 -23.49
CA GLU A 115 -22.31 17.29 -24.91
C GLU A 115 -23.59 17.03 -25.71
N PRO A 116 -24.23 18.08 -26.23
CA PRO A 116 -25.53 17.95 -26.93
C PRO A 116 -25.44 17.63 -28.44
N ALA A 117 -24.23 17.66 -29.02
CA ALA A 117 -24.07 17.61 -30.47
C ALA A 117 -23.58 16.25 -30.99
N ALA A 118 -22.87 15.47 -30.18
CA ALA A 118 -22.24 14.23 -30.62
C ALA A 118 -23.21 13.06 -30.76
N SER A 119 -24.34 13.08 -30.02
CA SER A 119 -25.37 12.05 -30.00
C SER A 119 -26.69 12.69 -29.53
N ASP A 120 -27.80 12.00 -29.70
CA ASP A 120 -29.07 12.30 -29.04
C ASP A 120 -29.11 11.91 -27.56
N HIS A 121 -28.10 11.18 -27.07
CA HIS A 121 -27.85 10.93 -25.65
C HIS A 121 -26.63 11.68 -25.14
N ARG A 122 -26.64 12.10 -23.88
CA ARG A 122 -25.48 12.66 -23.22
C ARG A 122 -24.56 11.54 -22.68
N PRO A 123 -23.25 11.68 -22.86
CA PRO A 123 -22.29 10.70 -22.28
C PRO A 123 -22.36 10.65 -20.76
N ILE A 124 -22.33 9.44 -20.23
CA ILE A 124 -22.20 9.17 -18.78
C ILE A 124 -20.79 8.71 -18.48
N ILE A 125 -20.23 9.22 -17.39
CA ILE A 125 -18.87 8.91 -16.95
C ILE A 125 -18.88 8.54 -15.46
N THR A 126 -18.21 7.45 -15.13
CA THR A 126 -17.94 7.08 -13.75
C THR A 126 -16.46 6.76 -13.58
N ASP A 127 -15.81 7.46 -12.66
CA ASP A 127 -14.42 7.23 -12.29
C ASP A 127 -14.37 6.28 -11.08
N ILE A 128 -13.61 5.20 -11.21
CA ILE A 128 -13.37 4.22 -10.13
C ILE A 128 -11.88 4.00 -9.93
N ILE A 129 -11.50 3.56 -8.72
CA ILE A 129 -10.18 3.04 -8.40
C ILE A 129 -10.35 1.64 -7.83
N PHE A 130 -9.58 0.66 -8.34
CA PHE A 130 -9.55 -0.68 -7.77
C PHE A 130 -8.82 -0.68 -6.44
N ASN A 131 -9.45 -1.24 -5.41
CA ASN A 131 -8.88 -1.37 -4.07
C ASN A 131 -7.72 -2.38 -4.08
N GLN A 132 -6.67 -2.09 -3.32
CA GLN A 132 -5.63 -3.06 -3.03
C GLN A 132 -6.12 -3.95 -1.88
N PRO A 133 -6.09 -5.29 -2.01
CA PRO A 133 -6.41 -6.17 -0.89
C PRO A 133 -5.49 -5.91 0.30
N ALA A 134 -6.03 -5.88 1.52
CA ALA A 134 -5.27 -5.58 2.76
C ALA A 134 -4.01 -6.45 2.89
N GLY A 135 -4.07 -7.74 2.56
CA GLY A 135 -2.93 -8.66 2.59
C GLY A 135 -1.83 -8.39 1.55
N LYS A 136 -2.00 -7.37 0.68
CA LYS A 136 -1.00 -6.94 -0.31
C LYS A 136 -0.53 -5.50 -0.08
N ILE A 137 -0.94 -4.87 1.00
CA ILE A 137 -0.53 -3.50 1.32
C ILE A 137 0.90 -3.48 1.84
N PHE A 138 1.28 -4.38 2.74
CA PHE A 138 2.65 -4.49 3.21
C PHE A 138 3.55 -5.06 2.11
N ARG A 139 4.70 -4.42 1.93
CA ARG A 139 5.77 -4.86 1.04
C ARG A 139 6.87 -5.57 1.82
N THR A 140 7.19 -5.08 3.01
CA THR A 140 8.19 -5.67 3.90
C THR A 140 7.58 -5.92 5.28
N GLU A 141 8.16 -6.86 6.03
CA GLU A 141 7.99 -6.92 7.47
C GLU A 141 8.51 -5.64 8.12
N PRO A 142 8.01 -5.27 9.32
CA PRO A 142 8.58 -4.16 10.07
C PRO A 142 9.99 -4.48 10.57
N TYR A 143 10.83 -3.47 10.63
CA TYR A 143 12.19 -3.58 11.17
C TYR A 143 12.49 -2.43 12.12
N LEU A 144 13.26 -2.74 13.17
CA LEU A 144 13.59 -1.83 14.26
C LEU A 144 14.95 -1.18 14.03
N GLN A 145 15.01 0.13 14.21
CA GLN A 145 16.24 0.90 14.08
C GLN A 145 16.39 1.94 15.18
N ASN A 146 17.60 2.45 15.33
CA ASN A 146 17.93 3.60 16.16
C ASN A 146 17.39 3.48 17.62
N PRO A 147 17.76 2.43 18.38
CA PRO A 147 17.31 2.20 19.75
C PRO A 147 18.07 3.10 20.74
N VAL A 148 17.95 4.42 20.61
CA VAL A 148 18.70 5.40 21.43
C VAL A 148 17.76 6.42 22.07
N GLY A 149 18.18 7.07 23.15
CA GLY A 149 17.43 8.15 23.77
C GLY A 149 16.07 7.71 24.32
N ASN A 150 15.96 6.54 24.91
CA ASN A 150 14.71 5.93 25.41
C ASN A 150 13.62 5.85 24.32
N GLY A 151 14.03 5.53 23.11
CA GLY A 151 13.12 5.37 21.98
C GLY A 151 13.66 4.37 20.96
N ILE A 152 12.81 4.00 20.02
CA ILE A 152 13.15 3.13 18.90
C ILE A 152 12.34 3.54 17.68
N THR A 153 12.88 3.36 16.50
CA THR A 153 12.19 3.63 15.25
C THR A 153 11.70 2.33 14.62
N VAL A 154 10.42 2.30 14.28
CA VAL A 154 9.80 1.21 13.52
C VAL A 154 9.70 1.65 12.07
N MET A 155 10.24 0.86 11.16
CA MET A 155 10.23 1.12 9.73
C MET A 155 9.62 -0.05 8.97
N TRP A 156 8.94 0.24 7.88
CA TRP A 156 8.42 -0.76 6.93
C TRP A 156 8.05 -0.11 5.60
N GLN A 157 7.84 -0.91 4.59
CA GLN A 157 7.40 -0.44 3.28
C GLN A 157 6.02 -0.96 2.92
N THR A 158 5.33 -0.20 2.09
CA THR A 158 4.03 -0.56 1.52
C THR A 158 4.09 -0.57 0.00
N THR A 159 3.18 -1.32 -0.63
CA THR A 159 3.07 -1.43 -2.10
C THR A 159 2.31 -0.26 -2.72
N VAL A 160 1.55 0.46 -1.89
CA VAL A 160 0.72 1.61 -2.27
C VAL A 160 0.94 2.76 -1.27
N PRO A 161 0.68 4.02 -1.64
CA PRO A 161 0.71 5.13 -0.70
C PRO A 161 -0.26 4.92 0.46
N THR A 162 0.20 5.17 1.69
CA THR A 162 -0.59 4.89 2.89
C THR A 162 -0.62 6.06 3.89
N TYR A 163 -1.66 6.06 4.72
CA TYR A 163 -1.67 6.66 6.05
C TYR A 163 -1.34 5.57 7.07
N SER A 164 -0.21 5.74 7.76
CA SER A 164 0.35 4.69 8.61
C SER A 164 0.54 5.12 10.05
N TRP A 165 0.51 4.13 10.97
CA TRP A 165 0.76 4.31 12.40
C TRP A 165 1.29 3.04 13.03
N VAL A 166 1.88 3.19 14.21
CA VAL A 166 2.27 2.07 15.08
C VAL A 166 1.35 2.06 16.30
N GLU A 167 0.83 0.90 16.64
CA GLU A 167 0.17 0.64 17.92
C GLU A 167 1.16 -0.11 18.82
N TYR A 168 1.40 0.41 20.03
CA TYR A 168 2.41 -0.16 20.94
C TYR A 168 2.02 0.01 22.40
N GLY A 169 2.53 -0.87 23.26
CA GLY A 169 2.30 -0.85 24.72
C GLY A 169 2.99 -1.99 25.42
N THR A 170 2.96 -1.97 26.75
CA THR A 170 3.50 -3.07 27.60
C THR A 170 2.53 -4.25 27.71
N ASP A 171 1.29 -4.06 27.28
CA ASP A 171 0.30 -5.12 27.10
C ASP A 171 -0.48 -4.89 25.79
N LYS A 172 -1.19 -5.93 25.31
CA LYS A 172 -1.89 -5.91 24.04
C LYS A 172 -3.30 -5.28 24.11
N GLU A 173 -3.79 -5.03 25.30
CA GLU A 173 -5.16 -4.51 25.51
C GLU A 173 -5.16 -2.97 25.63
N HIS A 174 -4.03 -2.38 26.08
CA HIS A 174 -3.87 -0.94 26.30
C HIS A 174 -2.76 -0.37 25.41
N LEU A 175 -3.06 -0.21 24.13
CA LEU A 175 -2.10 0.26 23.15
C LEU A 175 -2.17 1.78 22.97
N GLN A 176 -1.02 2.40 22.85
CA GLN A 176 -0.86 3.77 22.39
C GLN A 176 -0.70 3.79 20.87
N LYS A 177 -1.01 4.93 20.24
CA LYS A 177 -0.87 5.14 18.79
C LYS A 177 0.20 6.19 18.52
N ALA A 178 1.26 5.80 17.78
CA ALA A 178 2.31 6.70 17.31
C ALA A 178 2.16 7.00 15.82
N ARG A 179 2.51 8.22 15.43
CA ARG A 179 2.54 8.72 14.06
C ARG A 179 3.68 9.72 13.92
N THR A 180 4.25 9.87 12.73
CA THR A 180 5.19 10.96 12.46
C THR A 180 4.43 12.24 12.12
N ILE A 181 4.70 13.29 12.88
CA ILE A 181 4.11 14.62 12.69
C ILE A 181 5.25 15.61 12.49
N VAL A 182 5.21 16.37 11.40
CA VAL A 182 6.17 17.44 11.08
C VAL A 182 5.38 18.72 10.85
N ASP A 183 5.72 19.79 11.54
CA ASP A 183 5.06 21.09 11.44
C ASP A 183 3.53 21.02 11.54
N GLY A 184 3.03 20.15 12.44
CA GLY A 184 1.60 19.93 12.65
C GLY A 184 0.91 19.05 11.61
N GLN A 185 1.64 18.53 10.63
CA GLN A 185 1.11 17.65 9.59
C GLN A 185 1.55 16.20 9.80
N VAL A 186 0.61 15.27 9.65
CA VAL A 186 0.93 13.84 9.66
C VAL A 186 1.62 13.48 8.36
N ILE A 187 2.79 12.85 8.46
CA ILE A 187 3.48 12.27 7.31
C ILE A 187 2.69 11.07 6.82
N CYS A 188 2.23 11.14 5.58
CA CYS A 188 1.45 10.09 4.92
C CYS A 188 1.58 10.21 3.40
N ASN A 189 0.87 9.36 2.65
CA ASN A 189 0.91 9.32 1.19
C ASN A 189 2.30 8.94 0.64
N ASN A 190 2.99 8.08 1.34
CA ASN A 190 4.32 7.57 1.02
C ASN A 190 4.32 6.04 1.06
N LEU A 191 5.35 5.42 0.44
CA LEU A 191 5.58 3.98 0.44
C LEU A 191 6.51 3.55 1.57
N GLN A 192 7.46 4.41 1.96
CA GLN A 192 8.37 4.16 3.07
C GLN A 192 7.80 4.79 4.34
N ASN A 193 7.59 3.96 5.36
CA ASN A 193 7.07 4.38 6.65
C ASN A 193 8.20 4.37 7.69
N LYS A 194 8.28 5.43 8.48
CA LYS A 194 9.28 5.64 9.53
C LYS A 194 8.60 6.33 10.71
N ILE A 195 8.44 5.60 11.81
CA ILE A 195 7.74 6.11 12.99
C ILE A 195 8.59 5.88 14.24
N ARG A 196 8.95 6.98 14.88
CA ARG A 196 9.68 6.99 16.14
C ARG A 196 8.74 6.76 17.31
N LEU A 197 9.11 5.84 18.19
CA LEU A 197 8.51 5.63 19.51
C LEU A 197 9.44 6.21 20.54
N ASP A 198 9.02 7.23 21.27
CA ASP A 198 9.82 7.91 22.28
C ASP A 198 9.20 7.79 23.67
N GLY A 199 9.98 8.12 24.71
CA GLY A 199 9.53 8.07 26.10
C GLY A 199 9.31 6.66 26.62
N LEU A 200 9.99 5.68 26.05
CA LEU A 200 9.92 4.28 26.46
C LEU A 200 10.70 4.06 27.77
N GLU A 201 10.22 3.13 28.58
CA GLU A 201 10.91 2.73 29.81
C GLU A 201 11.95 1.63 29.50
N PRO A 202 13.25 1.89 29.72
CA PRO A 202 14.28 0.87 29.54
C PRO A 202 14.01 -0.39 30.35
N GLY A 203 14.38 -1.55 29.80
CA GLY A 203 14.21 -2.86 30.43
C GLY A 203 12.78 -3.44 30.37
N LYS A 204 11.79 -2.66 29.93
CA LYS A 204 10.44 -3.19 29.73
C LYS A 204 10.30 -3.82 28.36
N ASN A 205 9.53 -4.91 28.28
CA ASN A 205 9.12 -5.52 27.03
C ASN A 205 7.90 -4.78 26.48
N TYR A 206 8.00 -4.35 25.22
CA TYR A 206 6.92 -3.71 24.48
C TYR A 206 6.39 -4.64 23.41
N TYR A 207 5.06 -4.67 23.27
CA TYR A 207 4.37 -5.20 22.10
C TYR A 207 4.13 -4.06 21.11
N TYR A 208 4.27 -4.32 19.83
CA TYR A 208 3.89 -3.37 18.79
C TYR A 208 3.34 -4.08 17.55
N ARG A 209 2.57 -3.35 16.78
CA ARG A 209 2.15 -3.74 15.43
C ARG A 209 2.09 -2.53 14.54
N VAL A 210 2.30 -2.71 13.25
CA VAL A 210 2.19 -1.67 12.25
C VAL A 210 0.83 -1.73 11.55
N CYS A 211 0.29 -0.55 11.28
CA CYS A 211 -0.99 -0.39 10.60
C CYS A 211 -0.81 0.56 9.43
N SER A 212 -1.36 0.21 8.26
CA SER A 212 -1.27 1.02 7.05
C SER A 212 -2.61 1.02 6.32
N GLN A 213 -3.22 2.20 6.19
CA GLN A 213 -4.44 2.40 5.42
C GLN A 213 -4.08 2.95 4.04
N GLU A 214 -4.53 2.28 3.00
CA GLU A 214 -4.32 2.72 1.62
C GLU A 214 -4.89 4.12 1.39
N ILE A 215 -4.13 4.96 0.70
CA ILE A 215 -4.59 6.26 0.18
C ILE A 215 -4.79 6.13 -1.32
N MET A 216 -6.04 5.98 -1.74
CA MET A 216 -6.42 5.80 -3.14
C MET A 216 -6.44 7.11 -3.90
N LEU A 217 -6.77 8.21 -3.23
CA LEU A 217 -6.80 9.56 -3.79
C LEU A 217 -6.37 10.56 -2.71
N TYR A 218 -5.43 11.43 -3.07
CA TYR A 218 -4.98 12.52 -2.20
C TYR A 218 -5.00 13.85 -2.94
N HIS A 219 -6.13 14.53 -2.88
CA HIS A 219 -6.32 15.88 -3.46
C HIS A 219 -6.56 16.90 -2.34
N ALA A 220 -6.41 18.19 -2.67
CA ALA A 220 -6.53 19.28 -1.70
C ALA A 220 -7.85 19.21 -0.88
N TYR A 221 -8.97 18.94 -1.53
CA TYR A 221 -10.30 18.94 -0.91
C TYR A 221 -10.96 17.57 -0.85
N LYS A 222 -10.29 16.52 -1.36
CA LYS A 222 -10.85 15.16 -1.37
C LYS A 222 -9.75 14.13 -1.13
N LYS A 223 -9.97 13.30 -0.13
CA LYS A 223 -9.15 12.12 0.13
C LYS A 223 -10.06 10.90 0.12
N VAL A 224 -9.59 9.82 -0.45
CA VAL A 224 -10.28 8.54 -0.48
C VAL A 224 -9.32 7.49 0.05
N PHE A 225 -9.78 6.77 1.06
CA PHE A 225 -9.02 5.71 1.71
C PHE A 225 -9.56 4.36 1.27
N GLY A 226 -8.65 3.40 1.11
CA GLY A 226 -8.93 2.01 0.87
C GLY A 226 -8.86 1.18 2.15
N GLU A 227 -8.46 -0.09 1.98
CA GLU A 227 -8.33 -1.06 3.05
C GLU A 227 -7.23 -0.69 4.04
N THR A 228 -7.35 -1.23 5.26
CA THR A 228 -6.32 -1.12 6.30
C THR A 228 -5.67 -2.47 6.54
N ALA A 229 -4.37 -2.56 6.32
CA ALA A 229 -3.56 -3.70 6.72
C ALA A 229 -3.04 -3.49 8.15
N VAL A 230 -3.03 -4.58 8.92
CA VAL A 230 -2.50 -4.63 10.28
C VAL A 230 -1.57 -5.84 10.36
N SER A 231 -0.33 -5.64 10.85
CA SER A 231 0.60 -6.75 11.06
C SER A 231 0.24 -7.59 12.27
N ASP A 232 0.88 -8.74 12.39
CA ASP A 232 0.96 -9.45 13.66
C ASP A 232 1.62 -8.60 14.74
N PHE A 233 1.54 -9.04 15.99
CA PHE A 233 2.26 -8.42 17.10
C PHE A 233 3.71 -8.85 17.14
N HIS A 234 4.60 -7.88 17.19
CA HIS A 234 6.04 -8.04 17.45
C HIS A 234 6.39 -7.54 18.85
N THR A 235 7.61 -7.79 19.29
CA THR A 235 8.08 -7.34 20.60
C THR A 235 9.50 -6.81 20.52
N PHE A 236 9.83 -5.86 21.41
CA PHE A 236 11.19 -5.42 21.63
C PHE A 236 11.41 -5.00 23.10
N THR A 237 12.67 -4.93 23.51
CA THR A 237 13.09 -4.38 24.79
C THR A 237 14.28 -3.45 24.57
N LEU A 238 14.26 -2.26 25.19
CA LEU A 238 15.42 -1.37 25.20
C LEU A 238 16.36 -1.74 26.35
N PRO A 239 17.70 -1.58 26.19
CA PRO A 239 18.65 -1.81 27.26
C PRO A 239 18.42 -0.84 28.42
N THR A 240 18.75 -1.27 29.64
CA THR A 240 18.82 -0.35 30.77
C THR A 240 20.15 0.40 30.75
N THR A 241 20.23 1.54 31.44
CA THR A 241 21.49 2.32 31.53
C THR A 241 22.55 1.62 32.37
N THR A 242 22.17 0.56 33.08
CA THR A 242 23.06 -0.23 33.99
C THR A 242 23.50 -1.54 33.36
N ASP A 243 23.05 -1.86 32.14
CA ASP A 243 23.47 -3.06 31.45
C ASP A 243 24.95 -2.93 31.06
N THR A 244 25.77 -3.86 31.54
CA THR A 244 27.22 -3.93 31.28
C THR A 244 27.55 -4.93 30.19
N ASP A 245 26.69 -5.91 29.99
CA ASP A 245 26.88 -7.01 29.06
C ASP A 245 25.86 -6.91 27.89
N PHE A 246 26.35 -7.08 26.69
CA PHE A 246 25.52 -7.21 25.49
C PHE A 246 26.20 -8.08 24.44
N THR A 247 25.42 -8.63 23.53
CA THR A 247 25.91 -9.37 22.38
C THR A 247 25.45 -8.66 21.10
N ALA A 248 26.40 -8.29 20.26
CA ALA A 248 26.14 -7.75 18.93
C ALA A 248 26.61 -8.73 17.85
N ILE A 249 25.80 -8.92 16.82
CA ILE A 249 26.21 -9.64 15.62
C ILE A 249 26.59 -8.61 14.56
N ILE A 250 27.77 -8.76 13.96
CA ILE A 250 28.28 -7.85 12.93
C ILE A 250 28.52 -8.64 11.65
N PHE A 251 27.83 -8.26 10.58
CA PHE A 251 28.05 -8.78 9.23
C PHE A 251 28.77 -7.73 8.39
N ASN A 252 29.75 -8.15 7.60
CA ASN A 252 30.51 -7.31 6.68
C ASN A 252 30.55 -7.97 5.32
N ASP A 253 30.65 -7.19 4.24
CA ASP A 253 30.98 -7.64 2.89
C ASP A 253 30.12 -8.82 2.40
N LEU A 254 28.80 -8.73 2.60
CA LEU A 254 27.88 -9.78 2.19
C LEU A 254 27.66 -9.78 0.66
N HIS A 255 27.82 -8.64 0.00
CA HIS A 255 27.75 -8.47 -1.46
C HIS A 255 26.55 -9.15 -2.12
N LYS A 256 25.36 -9.03 -1.51
CA LYS A 256 24.09 -9.65 -1.98
C LYS A 256 24.14 -11.18 -2.07
N HIS A 257 25.09 -11.83 -1.42
CA HIS A 257 25.19 -13.28 -1.44
C HIS A 257 24.29 -13.92 -0.37
N SER A 258 23.05 -14.24 -0.74
CA SER A 258 22.06 -14.88 0.13
C SER A 258 22.58 -16.15 0.80
N GLU A 259 23.27 -17.00 0.07
CA GLU A 259 23.85 -18.25 0.60
C GLU A 259 24.90 -17.97 1.69
N THR A 260 25.72 -16.93 1.50
CA THR A 260 26.72 -16.50 2.48
C THR A 260 26.04 -15.99 3.75
N LEU A 261 25.03 -15.12 3.61
CA LEU A 261 24.25 -14.62 4.74
C LEU A 261 23.63 -15.78 5.54
N GLN A 262 22.96 -16.70 4.87
CA GLN A 262 22.32 -17.86 5.52
C GLN A 262 23.34 -18.78 6.21
N ALA A 263 24.50 -19.01 5.58
CA ALA A 263 25.57 -19.83 6.15
C ALA A 263 26.17 -19.19 7.41
N LEU A 264 26.40 -17.87 7.37
CA LEU A 264 26.92 -17.13 8.54
C LEU A 264 25.86 -17.07 9.65
N TYR A 265 24.63 -16.74 9.30
CA TYR A 265 23.53 -16.63 10.29
C TYR A 265 23.29 -17.97 11.01
N LYS A 266 23.41 -19.09 10.29
CA LYS A 266 23.30 -20.44 10.90
C LYS A 266 24.26 -20.67 12.06
N GLN A 267 25.42 -19.99 12.08
CA GLN A 267 26.41 -20.13 13.15
C GLN A 267 26.01 -19.36 14.42
N VAL A 268 25.17 -18.32 14.28
CA VAL A 268 24.86 -17.39 15.35
C VAL A 268 23.37 -17.36 15.74
N LYS A 269 22.48 -17.99 14.98
CA LYS A 269 21.01 -17.94 15.17
C LYS A 269 20.54 -18.41 16.55
N ASP A 270 21.30 -19.27 17.21
CA ASP A 270 20.98 -19.82 18.52
C ASP A 270 21.57 -18.98 19.68
N LEU A 271 22.32 -17.93 19.37
CA LEU A 271 22.80 -16.96 20.34
C LEU A 271 21.68 -15.98 20.69
N LYS A 272 21.64 -15.57 21.93
CA LYS A 272 20.87 -14.39 22.33
C LYS A 272 21.72 -13.16 22.01
N TYR A 273 21.24 -12.29 21.13
CA TYR A 273 21.90 -11.03 20.78
C TYR A 273 20.94 -9.85 20.93
N ASP A 274 21.50 -8.69 21.19
CA ASP A 274 20.77 -7.48 21.54
C ASP A 274 20.56 -6.56 20.34
N PHE A 275 21.50 -6.57 19.38
CA PHE A 275 21.38 -5.86 18.12
C PHE A 275 22.27 -6.46 17.03
N VAL A 276 21.98 -6.08 15.78
CA VAL A 276 22.77 -6.50 14.62
C VAL A 276 23.32 -5.27 13.91
N VAL A 277 24.53 -5.37 13.39
CA VAL A 277 25.17 -4.35 12.55
C VAL A 277 25.49 -4.94 11.19
N PHE A 278 24.94 -4.34 10.14
CA PHE A 278 25.37 -4.54 8.76
C PHE A 278 26.43 -3.48 8.45
N ASN A 279 27.70 -3.89 8.47
CA ASN A 279 28.83 -2.98 8.50
C ASN A 279 29.50 -2.85 7.12
N GLY A 280 28.75 -2.33 6.15
CA GLY A 280 29.19 -2.03 4.80
C GLY A 280 29.17 -3.21 3.85
N ASP A 281 29.01 -2.89 2.58
CA ASP A 281 29.00 -3.79 1.42
C ASP A 281 28.00 -4.96 1.59
N CYS A 282 26.85 -4.64 2.14
CA CYS A 282 25.75 -5.59 2.34
C CYS A 282 24.64 -5.43 1.30
N ILE A 283 24.36 -4.18 0.88
CA ILE A 283 23.40 -3.83 -0.18
C ILE A 283 24.19 -3.26 -1.38
N ASP A 284 24.83 -4.10 -2.08
CA ASP A 284 25.78 -3.79 -3.12
C ASP A 284 25.18 -3.00 -4.31
N ASP A 285 25.86 -1.93 -4.75
CA ASP A 285 25.60 -1.20 -5.99
C ASP A 285 24.09 -1.06 -6.34
N PRO A 286 23.26 -0.47 -5.48
CA PRO A 286 21.81 -0.46 -5.69
C PRO A 286 21.43 0.40 -6.90
N ALA A 287 20.80 -0.21 -7.90
CA ALA A 287 20.37 0.47 -9.12
C ALA A 287 19.05 1.23 -8.95
N ASN A 288 18.16 0.70 -8.11
CA ASN A 288 16.84 1.25 -7.88
C ASN A 288 16.28 0.84 -6.51
N HIS A 289 15.13 1.43 -6.16
CA HIS A 289 14.43 1.18 -4.90
C HIS A 289 14.04 -0.29 -4.71
N ASP A 290 13.58 -0.94 -5.78
CA ASP A 290 13.06 -2.31 -5.69
C ASP A 290 14.17 -3.31 -5.38
N GLU A 291 15.32 -3.14 -6.03
CA GLU A 291 16.51 -3.96 -5.78
C GLU A 291 17.01 -3.77 -4.34
N ALA A 292 17.20 -2.51 -3.92
CA ALA A 292 17.61 -2.19 -2.55
C ALA A 292 16.65 -2.77 -1.50
N THR A 293 15.33 -2.67 -1.74
CA THR A 293 14.33 -3.22 -0.84
C THR A 293 14.39 -4.74 -0.75
N CYS A 294 14.61 -5.43 -1.86
CA CYS A 294 14.69 -6.89 -1.88
C CYS A 294 15.82 -7.39 -0.97
N PHE A 295 17.02 -6.83 -1.11
CA PHE A 295 18.16 -7.22 -0.27
C PHE A 295 17.99 -6.80 1.19
N LEU A 296 17.48 -5.58 1.44
CA LEU A 296 17.17 -5.11 2.78
C LEU A 296 16.18 -6.05 3.49
N SER A 297 15.13 -6.49 2.81
CA SER A 297 14.15 -7.42 3.39
C SER A 297 14.81 -8.75 3.75
N GLU A 298 15.64 -9.30 2.89
CA GLU A 298 16.35 -10.54 3.16
C GLU A 298 17.29 -10.42 4.38
N LEU A 299 18.06 -9.33 4.48
CA LEU A 299 18.91 -9.04 5.63
C LEU A 299 18.08 -8.98 6.92
N ASN A 300 17.01 -8.18 6.92
CA ASN A 300 16.16 -7.93 8.07
C ASN A 300 15.41 -9.19 8.54
N GLU A 301 14.81 -9.92 7.62
CA GLU A 301 14.05 -11.14 7.92
C GLU A 301 14.97 -12.23 8.46
N THR A 302 16.18 -12.38 7.88
CA THR A 302 17.16 -13.36 8.34
C THR A 302 17.52 -13.16 9.79
N VAL A 303 17.76 -11.92 10.23
CA VAL A 303 18.20 -11.63 11.60
C VAL A 303 17.06 -11.35 12.58
N GLY A 304 15.81 -11.36 12.14
CA GLY A 304 14.65 -11.04 12.98
C GLY A 304 14.59 -9.57 13.39
N ALA A 305 14.82 -8.67 12.43
CA ALA A 305 14.85 -7.23 12.66
C ALA A 305 13.51 -6.64 13.16
N ASP A 306 12.43 -7.41 13.09
CA ASP A 306 11.13 -7.12 13.71
C ASP A 306 11.16 -7.16 15.25
N ARG A 307 12.19 -7.76 15.85
CA ARG A 307 12.33 -7.94 17.32
C ARG A 307 13.66 -7.43 17.84
N VAL A 308 14.69 -7.43 16.99
CA VAL A 308 16.05 -7.02 17.35
C VAL A 308 16.44 -5.81 16.48
N PRO A 309 16.85 -4.68 17.08
CA PRO A 309 17.22 -3.51 16.29
C PRO A 309 18.45 -3.77 15.43
N VAL A 310 18.43 -3.21 14.23
CA VAL A 310 19.50 -3.31 13.25
C VAL A 310 20.11 -1.93 12.97
N PHE A 311 21.43 -1.90 12.79
CA PHE A 311 22.17 -0.72 12.36
C PHE A 311 22.78 -0.99 10.99
N TYR A 312 22.75 0.04 10.14
CA TYR A 312 23.40 0.01 8.84
C TYR A 312 24.53 1.01 8.81
N ILE A 313 25.69 0.56 8.40
CA ILE A 313 26.86 1.38 8.07
C ILE A 313 27.10 1.13 6.59
N ARG A 314 27.16 2.20 5.80
CA ARG A 314 27.42 2.07 4.38
C ARG A 314 28.91 1.81 4.13
N GLY A 315 29.20 0.89 3.23
CA GLY A 315 30.52 0.70 2.67
C GLY A 315 30.70 1.45 1.36
N ASN A 316 31.75 1.14 0.63
CA ASN A 316 32.04 1.79 -0.64
C ASN A 316 31.15 1.29 -1.80
N HIS A 317 30.48 0.14 -1.65
CA HIS A 317 29.51 -0.34 -2.64
C HIS A 317 28.14 0.34 -2.51
N GLU A 318 27.68 0.65 -1.31
CA GLU A 318 26.42 1.36 -1.11
C GLU A 318 26.40 2.78 -1.67
N ILE A 319 27.57 3.41 -1.92
CA ILE A 319 27.64 4.75 -2.51
C ILE A 319 27.75 4.74 -4.05
N ARG A 320 27.73 3.59 -4.67
CA ARG A 320 27.75 3.44 -6.13
C ARG A 320 26.33 3.34 -6.68
N ASN A 321 26.22 3.52 -8.00
CA ASN A 321 25.00 3.36 -8.77
C ASN A 321 23.87 4.37 -8.42
N ALA A 322 22.80 4.32 -9.20
CA ALA A 322 21.76 5.37 -9.27
C ALA A 322 20.95 5.56 -7.98
N TYR A 323 20.82 4.51 -7.15
CA TYR A 323 20.00 4.57 -5.94
C TYR A 323 20.81 4.79 -4.64
N SER A 324 22.10 5.05 -4.72
CA SER A 324 22.96 5.26 -3.54
C SER A 324 22.44 6.32 -2.56
N ILE A 325 22.01 7.48 -3.06
CA ILE A 325 21.39 8.52 -2.23
C ILE A 325 20.02 8.10 -1.70
N GLY A 326 19.25 7.35 -2.50
CA GLY A 326 17.93 6.83 -2.13
C GLY A 326 17.95 5.87 -0.93
N LEU A 327 19.06 5.17 -0.71
CA LEU A 327 19.23 4.27 0.44
C LEU A 327 18.98 4.95 1.79
N ARG A 328 19.26 6.26 1.92
CA ARG A 328 19.00 7.00 3.16
C ARG A 328 17.54 6.93 3.61
N SER A 329 16.62 6.80 2.68
CA SER A 329 15.18 6.70 3.00
C SER A 329 14.80 5.37 3.66
N LEU A 330 15.63 4.33 3.49
CA LEU A 330 15.41 3.00 4.02
C LEU A 330 15.95 2.82 5.44
N PHE A 331 16.65 3.83 5.98
CA PHE A 331 17.31 3.76 7.27
C PHE A 331 16.96 4.92 8.18
N ASP A 332 17.08 4.69 9.50
CA ASP A 332 17.04 5.72 10.53
C ASP A 332 18.41 5.83 11.21
N TYR A 333 19.26 6.64 10.63
CA TYR A 333 20.62 6.85 11.15
C TYR A 333 20.61 7.62 12.48
N VAL A 334 21.51 7.26 13.39
CA VAL A 334 21.72 7.97 14.65
C VAL A 334 22.14 9.42 14.37
N GLY A 335 21.32 10.39 14.81
CA GLY A 335 21.59 11.82 14.57
C GLY A 335 21.39 12.24 13.11
N ASP A 336 20.64 11.47 12.33
CA ASP A 336 20.35 11.72 10.91
C ASP A 336 21.61 11.86 10.02
N LYS A 337 22.68 11.14 10.40
CA LYS A 337 23.94 11.08 9.65
C LYS A 337 24.36 9.62 9.45
N THR A 338 25.05 9.36 8.34
CA THR A 338 25.59 8.03 8.03
C THR A 338 26.72 7.60 8.97
N TYR A 339 27.15 8.48 9.84
CA TYR A 339 28.10 8.23 10.93
C TYR A 339 27.56 8.82 12.24
N GLY A 340 27.97 8.27 13.37
CA GLY A 340 27.48 8.76 14.67
C GLY A 340 27.97 7.93 15.82
N ALA A 341 27.41 8.18 16.98
CA ALA A 341 27.72 7.40 18.15
C ALA A 341 26.50 7.32 19.09
N PHE A 342 26.35 6.20 19.75
CA PHE A 342 25.30 5.98 20.75
C PHE A 342 25.85 5.20 21.94
N ASN A 343 25.11 5.19 23.04
CA ASN A 343 25.42 4.33 24.18
C ASN A 343 24.49 3.13 24.18
N TRP A 344 25.05 1.96 24.46
CA TRP A 344 24.30 0.75 24.80
C TRP A 344 24.70 0.34 26.20
N GLY A 345 23.80 0.49 27.15
CA GLY A 345 24.17 0.40 28.55
C GLY A 345 25.25 1.43 28.92
N ASP A 346 26.34 0.97 29.49
CA ASP A 346 27.52 1.79 29.83
C ASP A 346 28.56 1.93 28.71
N THR A 347 28.36 1.22 27.62
CA THR A 347 29.32 1.18 26.51
C THR A 347 29.01 2.21 25.46
N ARG A 348 30.04 2.96 25.03
CA ARG A 348 29.96 3.93 23.90
C ARG A 348 30.33 3.24 22.59
N ILE A 349 29.38 3.19 21.66
CA ILE A 349 29.58 2.65 20.32
C ILE A 349 29.71 3.81 19.34
N VAL A 350 30.77 3.77 18.50
CA VAL A 350 31.03 4.77 17.45
C VAL A 350 30.92 4.08 16.09
N MET A 351 30.06 4.60 15.24
CA MET A 351 29.90 4.16 13.85
C MET A 351 30.58 5.18 12.95
N LEU A 352 31.48 4.72 12.09
CA LEU A 352 32.21 5.55 11.14
C LEU A 352 31.71 5.23 9.74
N ASP A 353 31.52 6.28 8.94
CA ASP A 353 31.21 6.18 7.53
C ASP A 353 32.53 6.20 6.75
N CYS A 354 32.88 5.12 6.13
CA CYS A 354 34.03 5.04 5.23
C CYS A 354 33.66 5.13 3.75
N GLY A 355 32.44 5.63 3.46
CA GLY A 355 32.06 6.03 2.11
C GLY A 355 33.09 7.02 1.56
N GLU A 356 33.69 6.72 0.43
CA GLU A 356 34.75 7.53 -0.14
C GLU A 356 34.23 8.91 -0.54
N ASP A 357 34.88 9.95 -0.04
CA ASP A 357 34.72 11.32 -0.54
C ASP A 357 35.54 11.45 -1.84
N LYS A 358 34.87 11.19 -2.98
CA LYS A 358 35.50 11.25 -4.30
C LYS A 358 35.25 12.61 -4.95
N PRO A 359 36.21 13.11 -5.78
CA PRO A 359 35.98 14.30 -6.57
C PRO A 359 34.73 14.17 -7.45
N ASP A 360 34.01 15.27 -7.68
CA ASP A 360 32.78 15.33 -8.47
C ASP A 360 32.88 14.60 -9.82
N THR A 361 34.04 14.58 -10.43
CA THR A 361 34.31 13.87 -11.69
C THR A 361 34.21 12.34 -11.58
N HIS A 362 34.26 11.78 -10.38
CA HIS A 362 34.13 10.34 -10.14
C HIS A 362 32.66 9.87 -10.12
N TRP A 363 31.75 10.76 -9.82
CA TRP A 363 30.31 10.46 -9.68
C TRP A 363 29.53 10.56 -10.99
N VAL A 364 30.19 10.98 -12.06
CA VAL A 364 29.59 11.21 -13.39
C VAL A 364 29.90 10.06 -14.36
N TYR A 365 30.73 9.09 -13.95
CA TYR A 365 31.14 7.97 -14.81
C TYR A 365 30.75 6.62 -14.26
#